data_aa14b7529f3edaf77bc1c973dcd95fa6
#
_entry.id   aa14b7529f3edaf77bc1c973dcd95fa6
#
_cell.length_a   1.000
_cell.length_b   1.000
_cell.length_c   1.000
_cell.angle_alpha   90.00
_cell.angle_beta   90.00
_cell.angle_gamma   90.00
#
_symmetry.space_group_name_H-M   'P 1'
#
loop_
_entity.id
_entity.type
_entity.pdbx_description
1 polymer ?
#
loop_
_entity_poly.entity_id
_entity_poly.type
_entity_poly.pdbx_seq_one_letter_code
_entity_poly.pdbx_strand_id
1 'polypeptide(L)'
;MIRNRIALFWTIAIMAVSMAGCGSGGGNASSGESAAKPVEESAASPAAGDEAESEDHSEEEAADVANYTVTMESGYKGDPNGEQKEVAQIVCKNSDGEIVWQKEVESQYGATELTQVQEIGLSNGVYYYNWSGTVVALDVKNGEELWQNPDFTGASIQSAITEDGRIVLCGYYGPAFFICNTEGETLKRIGEFEDWYWPAKLEIEDGFAKIWFDNAEGEGLVKVNLDTYEYEMVR
;
A
#
# COMPACT_ATOMS: atom_id res chain seq x y z
N MET A 1 12.32 43.44 -7.15
CA MET A 1 13.21 42.28 -7.10
C MET A 1 12.64 41.23 -8.03
N ILE A 2 13.25 41.03 -9.18
CA ILE A 2 12.79 40.17 -10.27
C ILE A 2 13.47 38.81 -10.06
N ARG A 3 12.70 37.74 -9.78
CA ARG A 3 13.22 36.37 -9.69
C ARG A 3 13.12 35.70 -11.06
N ASN A 4 14.27 35.53 -11.72
CA ASN A 4 14.42 34.76 -12.94
C ASN A 4 14.09 33.28 -12.66
N ARG A 5 13.09 32.74 -13.33
CA ARG A 5 12.85 31.30 -13.45
C ARG A 5 13.55 30.82 -14.72
N ILE A 6 14.57 30.02 -14.55
CA ILE A 6 15.26 29.31 -15.65
C ILE A 6 14.45 28.04 -15.90
N ALA A 7 13.78 27.98 -17.05
CA ALA A 7 13.14 26.79 -17.55
C ALA A 7 14.19 25.90 -18.23
N LEU A 8 14.44 24.73 -17.69
CA LEU A 8 15.32 23.73 -18.28
C LEU A 8 14.45 22.78 -19.14
N PHE A 9 14.54 22.90 -20.46
CA PHE A 9 13.93 21.95 -21.39
C PHE A 9 14.83 20.72 -21.52
N TRP A 10 14.34 19.56 -21.12
CA TRP A 10 14.97 18.27 -21.42
C TRP A 10 14.29 17.63 -22.64
N THR A 11 15.08 17.44 -23.67
CA THR A 11 14.66 16.75 -24.90
C THR A 11 14.89 15.25 -24.70
N ILE A 12 13.83 14.46 -24.62
CA ILE A 12 13.91 13.00 -24.55
C ILE A 12 14.00 12.44 -25.98
N ALA A 13 15.13 11.82 -26.29
CA ALA A 13 15.32 11.07 -27.53
C ALA A 13 14.80 9.64 -27.33
N ILE A 14 13.71 9.29 -28.00
CA ILE A 14 13.15 7.92 -28.03
C ILE A 14 13.93 7.10 -29.06
N MET A 15 14.71 6.11 -28.60
CA MET A 15 15.25 5.06 -29.46
C MET A 15 14.30 3.87 -29.47
N ALA A 16 13.65 3.67 -30.62
CA ALA A 16 12.89 2.46 -30.91
C ALA A 16 13.84 1.33 -31.31
N VAL A 17 13.91 0.25 -30.54
CA VAL A 17 14.57 -0.99 -30.92
C VAL A 17 13.50 -2.00 -31.33
N SER A 18 13.44 -2.26 -32.62
CA SER A 18 12.61 -3.32 -33.22
C SER A 18 13.38 -4.65 -33.15
N MET A 19 12.87 -5.63 -32.41
CA MET A 19 13.31 -7.02 -32.56
C MET A 19 12.17 -7.88 -33.09
N ALA A 20 12.30 -8.26 -34.35
CA ALA A 20 11.53 -9.33 -34.99
C ALA A 20 12.18 -10.68 -34.61
N GLY A 21 11.40 -11.59 -34.08
CA GLY A 21 11.82 -12.97 -33.80
C GLY A 21 10.66 -13.93 -34.08
N CYS A 22 10.68 -14.54 -35.28
CA CYS A 22 9.84 -15.69 -35.62
C CYS A 22 10.31 -16.96 -34.92
N GLY A 23 9.37 -17.77 -34.42
CA GLY A 23 9.62 -19.12 -33.92
C GLY A 23 8.33 -19.92 -33.84
N SER A 24 8.09 -20.75 -34.86
CA SER A 24 6.97 -21.67 -35.01
C SER A 24 7.21 -23.02 -34.33
N GLY A 25 6.13 -23.72 -33.97
CA GLY A 25 6.04 -25.15 -33.65
C GLY A 25 5.17 -25.37 -32.40
N GLY A 26 4.01 -25.94 -32.47
CA GLY A 26 3.59 -27.20 -32.99
C GLY A 26 2.97 -28.03 -31.87
N GLY A 27 1.62 -28.15 -31.85
CA GLY A 27 0.82 -29.34 -31.59
C GLY A 27 0.86 -30.04 -30.25
N ASN A 28 -0.21 -30.12 -29.50
CA ASN A 28 -1.03 -31.34 -29.44
C ASN A 28 -2.27 -31.15 -28.56
N ALA A 29 -3.41 -31.53 -29.10
CA ALA A 29 -4.66 -31.66 -28.40
C ALA A 29 -4.69 -33.00 -27.62
N SER A 30 -5.26 -32.99 -26.41
CA SER A 30 -5.85 -34.18 -25.83
C SER A 30 -7.04 -33.81 -24.99
N SER A 31 -8.18 -34.20 -25.45
CA SER A 31 -9.48 -34.29 -24.84
C SER A 31 -9.49 -35.32 -23.70
N GLY A 32 -10.13 -35.00 -22.59
CA GLY A 32 -10.40 -35.93 -21.50
C GLY A 32 -11.64 -35.48 -20.72
N GLU A 33 -12.80 -35.93 -21.24
CA GLU A 33 -14.09 -35.88 -20.60
C GLU A 33 -14.19 -36.97 -19.51
N SER A 34 -14.60 -36.65 -18.28
CA SER A 34 -15.22 -37.63 -17.37
C SER A 34 -16.06 -36.98 -16.29
N ALA A 35 -17.33 -37.06 -16.50
CA ALA A 35 -18.46 -37.49 -15.69
C ALA A 35 -18.50 -37.13 -14.19
N ALA A 36 -19.59 -36.46 -13.90
CA ALA A 36 -20.21 -36.23 -12.60
C ALA A 36 -20.68 -37.51 -11.87
N LYS A 37 -20.66 -37.49 -10.54
CA LYS A 37 -21.69 -38.13 -9.71
C LYS A 37 -21.86 -37.39 -8.39
N PRO A 38 -23.10 -37.25 -7.89
CA PRO A 38 -23.43 -36.54 -6.66
C PRO A 38 -23.50 -37.55 -5.46
N VAL A 39 -23.17 -37.04 -4.26
CA VAL A 39 -23.53 -37.76 -2.99
C VAL A 39 -23.99 -36.71 -1.99
N GLU A 40 -25.25 -36.72 -1.75
CA GLU A 40 -26.06 -36.86 -0.55
C GLU A 40 -25.78 -35.92 0.65
N GLU A 41 -26.82 -35.22 0.87
CA GLU A 41 -27.38 -34.54 2.04
C GLU A 41 -27.30 -35.42 3.32
N SER A 42 -26.76 -34.85 4.40
CA SER A 42 -27.05 -35.33 5.75
C SER A 42 -27.23 -34.14 6.67
N ALA A 43 -28.50 -33.91 7.00
CA ALA A 43 -28.93 -33.01 8.03
C ALA A 43 -28.70 -33.60 9.42
N ALA A 44 -28.13 -32.80 10.32
CA ALA A 44 -28.37 -32.92 11.76
C ALA A 44 -28.10 -31.58 12.45
N SER A 45 -29.14 -30.97 12.92
CA SER A 45 -29.23 -29.94 13.97
C SER A 45 -29.67 -30.64 15.26
N PRO A 46 -29.70 -30.02 16.46
CA PRO A 46 -28.94 -28.89 17.06
C PRO A 46 -28.39 -29.31 18.46
N ALA A 47 -27.44 -28.52 18.97
CA ALA A 47 -27.28 -28.46 20.43
C ALA A 47 -26.96 -26.99 20.82
N ALA A 48 -27.78 -26.50 21.69
CA ALA A 48 -27.73 -25.18 22.32
C ALA A 48 -26.60 -25.12 23.38
N GLY A 49 -26.13 -23.91 23.62
CA GLY A 49 -25.53 -23.50 24.89
C GLY A 49 -24.03 -23.29 24.82
N ASP A 50 -23.59 -22.06 24.68
CA ASP A 50 -22.84 -21.41 25.76
C ASP A 50 -22.73 -19.90 25.42
N GLU A 51 -23.47 -19.10 26.20
CA GLU A 51 -23.18 -17.69 26.35
C GLU A 51 -21.98 -17.61 27.28
N ALA A 52 -20.82 -17.27 26.75
CA ALA A 52 -19.63 -16.98 27.50
C ALA A 52 -19.00 -15.67 27.00
N GLU A 53 -19.25 -14.63 27.81
CA GLU A 53 -18.32 -13.57 28.16
C GLU A 53 -17.18 -13.28 27.16
N SER A 54 -17.38 -12.26 26.32
CA SER A 54 -16.35 -11.63 25.50
C SER A 54 -16.39 -10.11 25.58
N GLU A 55 -16.35 -9.53 26.77
CA GLU A 55 -16.39 -8.07 26.93
C GLU A 55 -15.29 -7.48 27.80
N ASP A 56 -14.10 -8.09 27.91
CA ASP A 56 -13.03 -7.45 28.72
C ASP A 56 -11.62 -7.47 28.11
N HIS A 57 -11.42 -8.02 26.92
CA HIS A 57 -10.08 -8.07 26.32
C HIS A 57 -9.74 -6.90 25.40
N SER A 58 -10.73 -6.14 24.89
CA SER A 58 -10.48 -5.10 23.91
C SER A 58 -9.95 -3.78 24.49
N GLU A 59 -10.31 -3.44 25.71
CA GLU A 59 -9.84 -2.18 26.36
C GLU A 59 -8.42 -2.31 26.91
N GLU A 60 -8.04 -3.48 27.43
CA GLU A 60 -6.70 -3.72 27.96
C GLU A 60 -5.66 -3.81 26.82
N GLU A 61 -6.03 -4.39 25.68
CA GLU A 61 -5.17 -4.50 24.49
C GLU A 61 -4.98 -3.14 23.80
N ALA A 62 -6.01 -2.29 23.72
CA ALA A 62 -5.91 -0.94 23.18
C ALA A 62 -5.07 -0.01 24.08
N ALA A 63 -5.14 -0.16 25.39
CA ALA A 63 -4.33 0.60 26.33
C ALA A 63 -2.84 0.22 26.28
N ASP A 64 -2.52 -1.04 26.03
CA ASP A 64 -1.14 -1.53 25.89
C ASP A 64 -0.45 -0.97 24.64
N VAL A 65 -1.20 -0.81 23.53
CA VAL A 65 -0.70 -0.29 22.26
C VAL A 65 -0.37 1.20 22.28
N ALA A 66 -1.06 1.98 23.10
CA ALA A 66 -0.79 3.43 23.28
C ALA A 66 0.62 3.73 23.85
N ASN A 67 1.32 2.71 24.32
CA ASN A 67 2.64 2.84 24.93
C ASN A 67 3.81 2.74 23.93
N TYR A 68 3.55 2.58 22.64
CA TYR A 68 4.60 2.43 21.63
C TYR A 68 4.68 3.64 20.69
N THR A 69 5.90 4.00 20.34
CA THR A 69 6.19 5.01 19.29
C THR A 69 7.08 4.36 18.25
N VAL A 70 6.65 4.39 17.00
CA VAL A 70 7.44 3.91 15.87
C VAL A 70 7.89 5.11 15.05
N THR A 71 9.15 5.11 14.63
CA THR A 71 9.74 6.12 13.75
C THR A 71 10.44 5.44 12.59
N MET A 72 10.37 6.06 11.42
CA MET A 72 11.10 5.63 10.23
C MET A 72 12.02 6.76 9.77
N GLU A 73 13.31 6.44 9.58
CA GLU A 73 14.30 7.35 9.00
C GLU A 73 14.83 6.74 7.71
N SER A 74 14.66 7.46 6.60
CA SER A 74 15.11 7.01 5.29
C SER A 74 16.46 7.60 4.92
N GLY A 75 17.26 6.83 4.15
CA GLY A 75 18.58 7.22 3.67
C GLY A 75 18.98 6.38 2.46
N TYR A 76 20.26 6.46 2.08
CA TYR A 76 20.80 5.70 0.97
C TYR A 76 22.04 4.92 1.41
N LYS A 77 22.18 3.70 0.89
CA LYS A 77 23.31 2.79 1.12
C LYS A 77 23.92 2.40 -0.22
N GLY A 78 25.25 2.39 -0.30
CA GLY A 78 25.98 2.04 -1.53
C GLY A 78 26.97 3.12 -1.94
N ASP A 79 27.55 2.97 -3.15
CA ASP A 79 28.52 3.93 -3.70
C ASP A 79 27.78 5.16 -4.25
N PRO A 80 28.11 6.40 -3.80
CA PRO A 80 27.52 7.62 -4.34
C PRO A 80 27.70 7.81 -5.85
N ASN A 81 28.69 7.15 -6.44
CA ASN A 81 28.98 7.19 -7.88
C ASN A 81 28.60 5.87 -8.60
N GLY A 82 27.95 4.94 -7.91
CA GLY A 82 27.57 3.64 -8.41
C GLY A 82 26.14 3.27 -8.07
N GLU A 83 25.90 2.00 -7.80
CA GLU A 83 24.58 1.54 -7.36
C GLU A 83 24.33 1.94 -5.90
N GLN A 84 23.25 2.67 -5.70
CA GLN A 84 22.69 2.96 -4.38
C GLN A 84 21.32 2.31 -4.23
N LYS A 85 20.98 1.98 -2.99
CA LYS A 85 19.62 1.57 -2.58
C LYS A 85 19.09 2.54 -1.55
N GLU A 86 17.83 2.83 -1.62
CA GLU A 86 17.12 3.47 -0.52
C GLU A 86 17.02 2.48 0.65
N VAL A 87 17.31 2.94 1.85
CA VAL A 87 17.18 2.16 3.08
C VAL A 87 16.36 2.96 4.09
N ALA A 88 15.59 2.26 4.91
CA ALA A 88 14.89 2.86 6.03
C ALA A 88 15.24 2.13 7.33
N GLN A 89 15.48 2.89 8.39
CA GLN A 89 15.59 2.38 9.75
C GLN A 89 14.26 2.60 10.44
N ILE A 90 13.61 1.51 10.82
CA ILE A 90 12.38 1.52 11.60
C ILE A 90 12.76 1.21 13.05
N VAL A 91 12.37 2.08 13.97
CA VAL A 91 12.68 1.94 15.41
C VAL A 91 11.39 2.07 16.22
N CYS A 92 11.08 1.04 17.00
CA CYS A 92 9.98 1.07 17.94
C CYS A 92 10.53 1.27 19.36
N LYS A 93 9.90 2.19 20.09
CA LYS A 93 10.21 2.50 21.49
C LYS A 93 8.96 2.36 22.35
N ASN A 94 9.17 1.92 23.61
CA ASN A 94 8.14 1.92 24.64
C ASN A 94 7.94 3.33 25.24
N SER A 95 7.01 3.47 26.18
CA SER A 95 6.72 4.72 26.89
C SER A 95 7.92 5.29 27.67
N ASP A 96 8.88 4.44 28.05
CA ASP A 96 10.09 4.85 28.76
C ASP A 96 11.20 5.33 27.80
N GLY A 97 10.94 5.25 26.49
CA GLY A 97 11.88 5.61 25.43
C GLY A 97 12.92 4.53 25.12
N GLU A 98 12.77 3.33 25.68
CA GLU A 98 13.65 2.20 25.42
C GLU A 98 13.29 1.56 24.07
N ILE A 99 14.33 1.15 23.32
CA ILE A 99 14.12 0.45 22.05
C ILE A 99 13.60 -0.96 22.32
N VAL A 100 12.41 -1.25 21.83
CA VAL A 100 11.79 -2.57 21.90
C VAL A 100 12.30 -3.44 20.77
N TRP A 101 12.27 -2.90 19.55
CA TRP A 101 12.85 -3.51 18.37
C TRP A 101 13.30 -2.46 17.35
N GLN A 102 14.13 -2.90 16.42
CA GLN A 102 14.55 -2.09 15.28
C GLN A 102 14.73 -2.98 14.05
N LYS A 103 14.46 -2.42 12.87
CA LYS A 103 14.53 -3.13 11.58
C LYS A 103 15.11 -2.23 10.51
N GLU A 104 16.10 -2.71 9.76
CA GLU A 104 16.54 -2.07 8.52
C GLU A 104 15.80 -2.69 7.33
N VAL A 105 15.28 -1.85 6.46
CA VAL A 105 14.57 -2.24 5.24
C VAL A 105 15.29 -1.61 4.06
N GLU A 106 15.72 -2.42 3.08
CA GLU A 106 16.30 -1.94 1.82
C GLU A 106 15.23 -1.96 0.73
N SER A 107 15.22 -0.94 -0.14
CA SER A 107 14.36 -0.95 -1.33
C SER A 107 14.66 -2.13 -2.24
N GLN A 108 13.63 -2.66 -2.88
CA GLN A 108 13.76 -3.78 -3.81
C GLN A 108 14.53 -3.38 -5.07
N TYR A 109 14.42 -2.12 -5.47
CA TYR A 109 15.07 -1.56 -6.65
C TYR A 109 16.21 -0.64 -6.27
N GLY A 110 17.08 -0.31 -7.24
CA GLY A 110 18.11 0.71 -7.05
C GLY A 110 17.52 2.08 -6.72
N ALA A 111 18.33 2.98 -6.21
CA ALA A 111 17.91 4.34 -5.91
C ALA A 111 17.38 5.04 -7.16
N THR A 112 16.20 5.65 -7.03
CA THR A 112 15.51 6.41 -8.08
C THR A 112 15.13 7.77 -7.53
N GLU A 113 14.49 8.61 -8.36
CA GLU A 113 13.90 9.87 -7.90
C GLU A 113 12.63 9.66 -7.06
N LEU A 114 12.13 8.40 -7.00
CA LEU A 114 10.92 8.03 -6.29
C LEU A 114 11.28 7.38 -4.96
N THR A 115 10.62 7.82 -3.91
CA THR A 115 10.72 7.19 -2.59
C THR A 115 10.02 5.84 -2.60
N GLN A 116 10.78 4.79 -2.26
CA GLN A 116 10.33 3.40 -2.36
C GLN A 116 10.00 2.77 -1.01
N VAL A 117 10.59 3.28 0.08
CA VAL A 117 10.28 2.84 1.44
C VAL A 117 9.70 4.02 2.20
N GLN A 118 8.41 3.97 2.49
CA GLN A 118 7.69 5.07 3.13
C GLN A 118 6.77 4.57 4.24
N GLU A 119 6.73 5.34 5.32
CA GLU A 119 5.76 5.12 6.40
C GLU A 119 4.33 5.33 5.91
N ILE A 120 3.43 4.48 6.37
CA ILE A 120 1.99 4.65 6.25
C ILE A 120 1.43 5.10 7.60
N GLY A 121 1.83 4.45 8.68
CA GLY A 121 1.46 4.84 10.03
C GLY A 121 1.23 3.68 10.99
N LEU A 122 0.79 4.01 12.20
CA LEU A 122 0.46 3.07 13.27
C LEU A 122 -1.03 3.13 13.57
N SER A 123 -1.71 1.98 13.60
CA SER A 123 -3.11 1.87 14.01
C SER A 123 -3.35 0.54 14.69
N ASN A 124 -4.08 0.53 15.81
CA ASN A 124 -4.51 -0.66 16.54
C ASN A 124 -3.38 -1.68 16.79
N GLY A 125 -2.16 -1.19 17.13
CA GLY A 125 -1.02 -2.04 17.39
C GLY A 125 -0.30 -2.60 16.20
N VAL A 126 -0.68 -2.19 15.01
CA VAL A 126 -0.05 -2.60 13.76
C VAL A 126 0.61 -1.39 13.10
N TYR A 127 1.91 -1.51 12.80
CA TYR A 127 2.66 -0.52 12.07
C TYR A 127 2.72 -0.90 10.59
N TYR A 128 2.38 0.06 9.73
CA TYR A 128 2.29 -0.14 8.30
C TYR A 128 3.31 0.70 7.54
N TYR A 129 3.91 0.12 6.51
CA TYR A 129 4.77 0.86 5.59
C TYR A 129 4.68 0.32 4.16
N ASN A 130 5.02 1.17 3.19
CA ASN A 130 5.19 0.76 1.80
C ASN A 130 6.65 0.32 1.59
N TRP A 131 6.83 -0.88 1.02
CA TRP A 131 8.11 -1.40 0.60
C TRP A 131 8.11 -1.67 -0.90
N SER A 132 8.60 -0.70 -1.67
CA SER A 132 8.72 -0.82 -3.13
C SER A 132 7.43 -1.26 -3.84
N GLY A 133 6.28 -0.75 -3.39
CA GLY A 133 4.97 -1.07 -3.93
C GLY A 133 4.22 -2.19 -3.21
N THR A 134 4.81 -2.74 -2.15
CA THR A 134 4.17 -3.72 -1.26
C THR A 134 3.80 -3.05 0.05
N VAL A 135 2.56 -3.18 0.49
CA VAL A 135 2.14 -2.79 1.83
C VAL A 135 2.56 -3.88 2.80
N VAL A 136 3.26 -3.50 3.86
CA VAL A 136 3.76 -4.43 4.90
C VAL A 136 3.19 -4.01 6.24
N ALA A 137 2.70 -4.98 7.02
CA ALA A 137 2.20 -4.82 8.36
C ALA A 137 3.11 -5.52 9.38
N LEU A 138 3.48 -4.79 10.43
CA LEU A 138 4.27 -5.32 11.54
C LEU A 138 3.50 -5.20 12.86
N ASP A 139 3.59 -6.22 13.70
CA ASP A 139 3.17 -6.13 15.09
C ASP A 139 4.06 -5.12 15.83
N VAL A 140 3.45 -4.12 16.46
CA VAL A 140 4.18 -3.06 17.16
C VAL A 140 4.94 -3.57 18.38
N LYS A 141 4.51 -4.68 19.01
CA LYS A 141 5.11 -5.22 20.24
C LYS A 141 6.45 -5.89 20.01
N ASN A 142 6.64 -6.51 18.82
CA ASN A 142 7.84 -7.32 18.55
C ASN A 142 8.48 -7.08 17.18
N GLY A 143 7.83 -6.32 16.28
CA GLY A 143 8.31 -6.05 14.91
C GLY A 143 8.19 -7.25 13.96
N GLU A 144 7.45 -8.29 14.35
CA GLU A 144 7.16 -9.43 13.47
C GLU A 144 6.22 -9.01 12.35
N GLU A 145 6.44 -9.58 11.17
CA GLU A 145 5.60 -9.34 10.03
C GLU A 145 4.30 -10.12 10.15
N LEU A 146 3.18 -9.41 10.11
CA LEU A 146 1.84 -10.01 10.16
C LEU A 146 1.37 -10.43 8.77
N TRP A 147 1.57 -9.55 7.79
CA TRP A 147 1.21 -9.81 6.40
C TRP A 147 1.91 -8.83 5.43
N GLN A 148 1.89 -9.18 4.15
CA GLN A 148 2.29 -8.34 3.04
C GLN A 148 1.21 -8.34 1.95
N ASN A 149 0.96 -7.18 1.33
CA ASN A 149 0.10 -7.04 0.16
C ASN A 149 0.86 -6.38 -1.00
N PRO A 150 1.19 -7.12 -2.07
CA PRO A 150 1.95 -6.61 -3.21
C PRO A 150 1.08 -5.91 -4.28
N ASP A 151 -0.23 -5.84 -4.10
CA ASP A 151 -1.15 -5.36 -5.14
C ASP A 151 -1.10 -3.85 -5.36
N PHE A 152 -0.50 -3.11 -4.43
CA PHE A 152 -0.39 -1.65 -4.56
C PHE A 152 0.55 -1.25 -5.69
N THR A 153 1.75 -1.81 -5.78
CA THR A 153 2.76 -1.58 -6.84
C THR A 153 3.29 -0.13 -6.98
N GLY A 154 2.91 0.80 -6.10
CA GLY A 154 3.24 2.22 -6.19
C GLY A 154 4.44 2.66 -5.36
N ALA A 155 4.97 3.83 -5.70
CA ALA A 155 6.05 4.52 -4.97
C ALA A 155 5.67 5.98 -4.73
N SER A 156 6.44 6.72 -3.90
CA SER A 156 6.17 8.12 -3.52
C SER A 156 4.71 8.31 -3.12
N ILE A 157 4.30 7.57 -2.10
CA ILE A 157 2.90 7.43 -1.71
C ILE A 157 2.34 8.64 -0.97
N GLN A 158 1.02 8.83 -1.13
CA GLN A 158 0.17 9.50 -0.15
C GLN A 158 -0.64 8.40 0.55
N SER A 159 -0.74 8.47 1.85
CA SER A 159 -1.37 7.42 2.67
C SER A 159 -2.29 8.00 3.73
N ALA A 160 -3.32 7.24 4.07
CA ALA A 160 -4.18 7.50 5.21
C ALA A 160 -4.69 6.18 5.79
N ILE A 161 -4.95 6.17 7.10
CA ILE A 161 -5.61 5.05 7.78
C ILE A 161 -6.97 5.56 8.22
N THR A 162 -8.02 4.82 7.90
CA THR A 162 -9.40 5.15 8.29
C THR A 162 -9.65 4.84 9.77
N GLU A 163 -10.71 5.35 10.34
CA GLU A 163 -11.08 5.07 11.74
C GLU A 163 -11.29 3.58 12.02
N ASP A 164 -11.77 2.82 11.04
CA ASP A 164 -11.94 1.37 11.10
C ASP A 164 -10.67 0.58 10.73
N GLY A 165 -9.52 1.26 10.56
CA GLY A 165 -8.21 0.65 10.36
C GLY A 165 -7.88 0.26 8.91
N ARG A 166 -8.76 0.52 7.93
CA ARG A 166 -8.44 0.29 6.52
C ARG A 166 -7.33 1.23 6.06
N ILE A 167 -6.47 0.73 5.19
CA ILE A 167 -5.33 1.48 4.67
C ILE A 167 -5.66 1.98 3.27
N VAL A 168 -5.61 3.29 3.08
CA VAL A 168 -5.86 3.96 1.79
C VAL A 168 -4.56 4.52 1.26
N LEU A 169 -4.24 4.21 0.01
CA LEU A 169 -3.03 4.66 -0.67
C LEU A 169 -3.32 5.20 -2.07
N CYS A 170 -2.52 6.15 -2.48
CA CYS A 170 -2.29 6.51 -3.86
C CYS A 170 -0.80 6.85 -4.04
N GLY A 171 -0.26 6.63 -5.24
CA GLY A 171 1.17 6.81 -5.44
C GLY A 171 1.57 6.87 -6.90
N TYR A 172 2.83 7.20 -7.12
CA TYR A 172 3.42 7.24 -8.43
C TYR A 172 3.68 5.82 -8.95
N TYR A 173 3.42 5.54 -10.21
CA TYR A 173 3.46 4.20 -10.83
C TYR A 173 2.53 3.14 -10.22
N GLY A 174 1.76 3.49 -9.21
CA GLY A 174 0.75 2.64 -8.62
C GLY A 174 -0.65 2.94 -9.13
N PRO A 175 -1.66 2.34 -8.52
CA PRO A 175 -3.04 2.73 -8.75
C PRO A 175 -3.27 4.15 -8.25
N ALA A 176 -4.16 4.86 -8.93
CA ALA A 176 -4.62 6.18 -8.50
C ALA A 176 -5.35 6.13 -7.15
N PHE A 177 -5.94 4.97 -6.84
CA PHE A 177 -6.55 4.67 -5.54
C PHE A 177 -6.39 3.18 -5.22
N PHE A 178 -6.01 2.89 -3.99
CA PHE A 178 -5.90 1.55 -3.44
C PHE A 178 -6.42 1.56 -2.00
N ILE A 179 -7.14 0.53 -1.62
CA ILE A 179 -7.56 0.29 -0.25
C ILE A 179 -7.50 -1.19 0.09
N CYS A 180 -6.97 -1.51 1.26
CA CYS A 180 -7.00 -2.84 1.84
C CYS A 180 -7.54 -2.81 3.28
N ASN A 181 -7.99 -3.97 3.75
CA ASN A 181 -8.45 -4.15 5.12
C ASN A 181 -7.29 -4.41 6.10
N THR A 182 -7.60 -4.60 7.36
CA THR A 182 -6.64 -4.87 8.46
C THR A 182 -5.93 -6.21 8.33
N GLU A 183 -6.52 -7.15 7.59
CA GLU A 183 -5.94 -8.47 7.29
C GLU A 183 -5.05 -8.46 6.03
N GLY A 184 -4.94 -7.30 5.36
CA GLY A 184 -4.12 -7.13 4.16
C GLY A 184 -4.81 -7.52 2.87
N GLU A 185 -6.13 -7.78 2.87
CA GLU A 185 -6.87 -8.09 1.65
C GLU A 185 -7.21 -6.83 0.87
N THR A 186 -6.98 -6.84 -0.44
CA THR A 186 -7.32 -5.74 -1.33
C THR A 186 -8.85 -5.61 -1.48
N LEU A 187 -9.40 -4.51 -1.00
CA LEU A 187 -10.83 -4.21 -1.13
C LEU A 187 -11.14 -3.55 -2.47
N LYS A 188 -10.30 -2.61 -2.89
CA LYS A 188 -10.46 -1.91 -4.16
C LYS A 188 -9.14 -1.40 -4.70
N ARG A 189 -9.03 -1.43 -6.03
CA ARG A 189 -7.93 -0.82 -6.79
C ARG A 189 -8.53 -0.10 -8.00
N ILE A 190 -8.23 1.20 -8.15
CA ILE A 190 -8.59 2.00 -9.33
C ILE A 190 -7.27 2.42 -9.97
N GLY A 191 -7.04 1.97 -11.21
CA GLY A 191 -5.77 2.16 -11.90
C GLY A 191 -5.48 3.63 -12.20
N GLU A 192 -6.47 4.33 -12.77
CA GLU A 192 -6.32 5.70 -13.25
C GLU A 192 -7.61 6.49 -13.02
N PHE A 193 -7.48 7.81 -12.83
CA PHE A 193 -8.56 8.78 -12.87
C PHE A 193 -8.37 9.70 -14.08
N GLU A 194 -8.79 9.25 -15.25
CA GLU A 194 -8.58 9.97 -16.53
C GLU A 194 -7.10 10.36 -16.72
N ASP A 195 -6.79 11.67 -16.90
CA ASP A 195 -5.44 12.18 -17.13
C ASP A 195 -4.72 12.62 -15.84
N TRP A 196 -5.10 12.13 -14.67
CA TRP A 196 -4.58 12.58 -13.38
C TRP A 196 -3.58 11.60 -12.80
N TYR A 197 -2.30 12.01 -12.77
CA TYR A 197 -1.19 11.10 -12.53
C TYR A 197 -0.44 11.30 -11.21
N TRP A 198 -0.51 12.52 -10.61
CA TRP A 198 0.39 12.89 -9.51
C TRP A 198 -0.40 13.18 -8.25
N PRO A 199 -0.59 12.21 -7.36
CA PRO A 199 -1.27 12.47 -6.09
C PRO A 199 -0.39 13.36 -5.22
N ALA A 200 -0.87 14.58 -4.96
CA ALA A 200 -0.17 15.57 -4.14
C ALA A 200 -0.58 15.47 -2.66
N LYS A 201 -1.81 15.02 -2.40
CA LYS A 201 -2.37 14.94 -1.04
C LYS A 201 -3.51 13.92 -1.00
N LEU A 202 -3.63 13.23 0.15
CA LEU A 202 -4.75 12.35 0.47
C LEU A 202 -5.26 12.69 1.88
N GLU A 203 -6.58 12.83 2.02
CA GLU A 203 -7.26 13.00 3.30
C GLU A 203 -8.51 12.13 3.35
N ILE A 204 -8.84 11.64 4.55
CA ILE A 204 -10.10 10.95 4.83
C ILE A 204 -11.00 11.91 5.57
N GLU A 205 -12.19 12.20 5.01
CA GLU A 205 -13.16 13.09 5.60
C GLU A 205 -14.58 12.72 5.15
N ASP A 206 -15.53 12.69 6.08
CA ASP A 206 -16.95 12.44 5.84
C ASP A 206 -17.26 11.14 5.05
N GLY A 207 -16.47 10.07 5.27
CA GLY A 207 -16.63 8.79 4.57
C GLY A 207 -16.06 8.76 3.15
N PHE A 208 -15.26 9.76 2.80
CA PHE A 208 -14.58 9.86 1.50
C PHE A 208 -13.06 9.91 1.66
N ALA A 209 -12.37 9.26 0.73
CA ALA A 209 -10.99 9.55 0.43
C ALA A 209 -10.93 10.72 -0.57
N LYS A 210 -10.38 11.84 -0.13
CA LYS A 210 -10.16 13.05 -0.95
C LYS A 210 -8.73 13.05 -1.44
N ILE A 211 -8.55 12.97 -2.75
CA ILE A 211 -7.23 12.90 -3.39
C ILE A 211 -7.06 14.13 -4.28
N TRP A 212 -6.06 14.94 -3.96
CA TRP A 212 -5.66 16.06 -4.79
C TRP A 212 -4.55 15.63 -5.74
N PHE A 213 -4.72 15.95 -7.00
CA PHE A 213 -3.76 15.67 -8.05
C PHE A 213 -3.21 16.96 -8.62
N ASP A 214 -1.89 16.99 -8.84
CA ASP A 214 -1.23 18.00 -9.65
C ASP A 214 -1.06 17.45 -11.07
N ASN A 215 -1.50 18.20 -12.05
CA ASN A 215 -1.24 17.91 -13.46
C ASN A 215 -0.80 19.15 -14.22
N ALA A 216 -0.51 19.01 -15.52
CA ALA A 216 -0.08 20.12 -16.36
C ALA A 216 -1.15 21.22 -16.54
N GLU A 217 -2.42 20.90 -16.29
CA GLU A 217 -3.57 21.81 -16.45
C GLU A 217 -3.99 22.49 -15.13
N GLY A 218 -3.42 22.05 -13.99
CA GLY A 218 -3.70 22.59 -12.65
C GLY A 218 -4.02 21.50 -11.62
N GLU A 219 -4.53 21.93 -10.48
CA GLU A 219 -4.93 21.04 -9.39
C GLU A 219 -6.33 20.49 -9.65
N GLY A 220 -6.53 19.21 -9.33
CA GLY A 220 -7.81 18.54 -9.38
C GLY A 220 -8.09 17.74 -8.11
N LEU A 221 -9.35 17.52 -7.79
CA LEU A 221 -9.80 16.76 -6.64
C LEU A 221 -10.65 15.57 -7.09
N VAL A 222 -10.30 14.37 -6.65
CA VAL A 222 -11.16 13.18 -6.71
C VAL A 222 -11.64 12.84 -5.31
N LYS A 223 -12.92 12.53 -5.19
CA LYS A 223 -13.51 11.99 -3.96
C LYS A 223 -13.96 10.56 -4.23
N VAL A 224 -13.42 9.61 -3.49
CA VAL A 224 -13.81 8.21 -3.54
C VAL A 224 -14.62 7.88 -2.29
N ASN A 225 -15.85 7.42 -2.46
CA ASN A 225 -16.67 6.95 -1.35
C ASN A 225 -16.10 5.66 -0.79
N LEU A 226 -15.83 5.59 0.51
CA LEU A 226 -15.16 4.46 1.15
C LEU A 226 -16.04 3.22 1.37
N ASP A 227 -17.37 3.35 1.19
CA ASP A 227 -18.30 2.23 1.32
C ASP A 227 -18.63 1.62 -0.05
N THR A 228 -18.84 2.47 -1.07
CA THR A 228 -19.26 2.01 -2.41
C THR A 228 -18.11 1.94 -3.41
N TYR A 229 -17.00 2.63 -3.13
CA TYR A 229 -15.86 2.82 -4.03
C TYR A 229 -16.21 3.53 -5.35
N GLU A 230 -17.37 4.17 -5.40
CA GLU A 230 -17.70 5.10 -6.47
C GLU A 230 -16.92 6.41 -6.29
N TYR A 231 -16.60 7.08 -7.38
CA TYR A 231 -15.84 8.32 -7.30
C TYR A 231 -16.44 9.42 -8.15
N GLU A 232 -16.19 10.65 -7.74
CA GLU A 232 -16.49 11.88 -8.48
C GLU A 232 -15.22 12.71 -8.66
N MET A 233 -15.10 13.33 -9.84
CA MET A 233 -14.03 14.28 -10.15
C MET A 233 -14.56 15.69 -10.00
N VAL A 234 -13.92 16.46 -9.12
CA VAL A 234 -14.25 17.87 -8.87
C VAL A 234 -13.20 18.72 -9.57
N ARG A 235 -13.59 19.39 -10.66
CA ARG A 235 -12.72 20.27 -11.44
C ARG A 235 -12.87 21.74 -11.03
#